data_ee493fb230942106d1a1efb984e2d87e
#
_entry.id   ee493fb230942106d1a1efb984e2d87e
#
_cell.length_a   1.000
_cell.length_b   1.000
_cell.length_c   1.000
_cell.angle_alpha   90.00
_cell.angle_beta   90.00
_cell.angle_gamma   90.00
#
_symmetry.space_group_name_H-M   'P 1'
#
loop_
_entity.id
_entity.type
_entity.pdbx_description
1 polymer ?
#
loop_
_entity_poly.entity_id
_entity_poly.type
_entity_poly.pdbx_seq_one_letter_code
_entity_poly.pdbx_strand_id
1 'polypeptide(L)' 'MNIPLDKDYYISSDRYAFKLYKNTVVNGKDSFRVQGYYITLNNCIKSYIQEKLKNSKAKSKSDVFKDLEQIQEN' A
#
# COMPACT_ATOMS: atom_id res chain seq x y z
N MET A 1 8.13 14.46 -3.71
CA MET A 1 7.57 13.84 -4.91
C MET A 1 6.47 12.88 -4.52
N ASN A 2 5.34 12.96 -5.18
CA ASN A 2 4.21 12.10 -4.86
C ASN A 2 3.97 11.12 -5.99
N ILE A 3 3.83 9.85 -5.64
CA ILE A 3 3.62 8.77 -6.60
C ILE A 3 2.24 8.17 -6.33
N PRO A 4 1.25 8.44 -7.18
CA PRO A 4 -0.07 7.85 -6.97
C PRO A 4 -0.05 6.37 -7.29
N LEU A 5 -0.58 5.56 -6.37
CA LEU A 5 -0.71 4.12 -6.57
C LEU A 5 -2.11 3.77 -7.05
N ASP A 6 -3.11 4.32 -6.39
CA ASP A 6 -4.48 4.25 -6.83
C ASP A 6 -5.24 5.42 -6.17
N LYS A 7 -6.56 5.41 -6.27
CA LYS A 7 -7.34 6.53 -5.75
C LYS A 7 -7.33 6.62 -4.23
N ASP A 8 -6.95 5.55 -3.55
CA ASP A 8 -6.95 5.53 -2.09
C ASP A 8 -5.55 5.56 -1.49
N TYR A 9 -4.51 5.40 -2.29
CA TYR A 9 -3.14 5.32 -1.79
C TYR A 9 -2.20 6.13 -2.66
N TYR A 10 -1.23 6.76 -2.01
CA TYR A 10 -0.10 7.33 -2.74
C TYR A 10 1.15 7.27 -1.87
N ILE A 11 2.29 7.37 -2.52
CA ILE A 11 3.58 7.39 -1.84
C ILE A 11 4.15 8.79 -1.98
N SER A 12 4.59 9.35 -0.87
CA SER A 12 5.33 10.61 -0.86
C SER A 12 6.79 10.30 -0.55
N SER A 13 7.69 10.74 -1.41
CA SER A 13 9.11 10.56 -1.16
C SER A 13 9.68 11.80 -0.51
N ASP A 14 10.50 11.55 0.48
CA ASP A 14 11.22 12.56 1.21
C ASP A 14 12.70 12.32 1.01
N ARG A 15 13.53 13.23 1.51
CA ARG A 15 14.98 13.11 1.36
C ARG A 15 15.52 11.81 1.95
N TYR A 16 14.90 11.32 3.01
CA TYR A 16 15.42 10.17 3.76
C TYR A 16 14.50 8.97 3.79
N ALA A 17 13.26 9.10 3.34
CA ALA A 17 12.31 8.03 3.51
C ALA A 17 11.16 8.13 2.51
N PHE A 18 10.44 7.04 2.39
CA PHE A 18 9.19 6.99 1.64
C PHE A 18 8.05 6.84 2.63
N LYS A 19 6.98 7.57 2.38
CA LYS A 19 5.78 7.52 3.23
C LYS A 19 4.62 7.01 2.42
N LEU A 20 3.93 6.01 2.96
CA LEU A 20 2.72 5.50 2.34
C LEU A 20 1.51 6.19 2.96
N TYR A 21 0.72 6.84 2.12
CA TYR A 21 -0.50 7.50 2.56
C TYR A 21 -1.72 6.71 2.13
N LYS A 22 -2.69 6.65 3.00
CA LYS A 22 -3.96 5.98 2.75
C LYS A 22 -5.10 6.95 2.94
N ASN A 23 -6.05 6.93 2.01
CA ASN A 23 -7.26 7.73 2.15
C ASN A 23 -8.18 7.08 3.18
N THR A 24 -8.44 7.80 4.24
CA THR A 24 -9.45 7.42 5.22
C THR A 24 -10.57 8.43 5.11
N VAL A 25 -11.68 8.02 4.52
CA VAL A 25 -12.80 8.93 4.35
C VAL A 25 -13.39 9.26 5.71
N VAL A 26 -13.44 10.55 6.03
CA VAL A 26 -13.99 11.03 7.29
C VAL A 26 -15.10 12.00 6.97
N ASN A 27 -16.30 11.68 7.42
CA ASN A 27 -17.49 12.51 7.20
C ASN A 27 -17.71 12.83 5.73
N GLY A 28 -17.44 11.85 4.86
CA GLY A 28 -17.62 12.00 3.42
C GLY A 28 -16.51 12.77 2.72
N LYS A 29 -15.47 13.15 3.43
CA LYS A 29 -14.35 13.87 2.83
C LYS A 29 -13.10 13.03 2.82
N ASP A 30 -12.33 13.17 1.76
CA ASP A 30 -11.05 12.48 1.64
C ASP A 30 -10.07 13.01 2.69
N SER A 31 -9.43 12.09 3.39
CA SER A 31 -8.43 12.43 4.38
C SER A 31 -7.30 11.43 4.27
N PHE A 32 -6.13 11.88 3.82
CA PHE A 32 -4.98 11.00 3.67
C PHE A 32 -4.14 11.00 4.93
N ARG A 33 -3.80 9.81 5.41
CA ARG A 33 -2.98 9.65 6.60
C ARG A 33 -1.80 8.75 6.30
N VAL A 34 -0.69 9.01 6.97
CA VAL A 34 0.50 8.19 6.85
C VAL A 34 0.24 6.83 7.46
N GLN A 35 0.48 5.78 6.66
CA GLN A 35 0.39 4.41 7.14
C GLN A 35 1.74 3.89 7.62
N GLY A 36 2.83 4.42 7.09
CA GLY A 36 4.14 3.98 7.52
C GLY A 36 5.25 4.73 6.83
N TYR A 37 6.45 4.55 7.37
CA TYR A 37 7.67 5.13 6.85
C TYR A 37 8.59 4.00 6.41
N TYR A 38 9.19 4.14 5.24
CA TYR A 38 10.01 3.08 4.67
C TYR A 38 11.30 3.68 4.12
N ILE A 39 12.41 2.96 4.29
CA ILE A 39 13.69 3.42 3.82
C ILE A 39 13.82 3.25 2.32
N THR A 40 13.20 2.21 1.76
CA THR A 40 13.27 1.94 0.34
C THR A 40 11.88 1.95 -0.28
N LEU A 41 11.82 2.25 -1.57
CA LEU A 41 10.57 2.24 -2.30
C LEU A 41 9.98 0.82 -2.35
N ASN A 42 10.83 -0.19 -2.50
CA ASN A 42 10.35 -1.56 -2.53
C ASN A 42 9.60 -1.95 -1.27
N ASN A 43 10.13 -1.56 -0.11
CA ASN A 43 9.45 -1.84 1.16
C ASN A 43 8.11 -1.12 1.25
N CYS A 44 8.06 0.10 0.74
CA CYS A 44 6.84 0.88 0.73
C CYS A 44 5.78 0.21 -0.14
N ILE A 45 6.18 -0.26 -1.31
CA ILE A 45 5.26 -0.94 -2.24
C ILE A 45 4.78 -2.25 -1.64
N LYS A 46 5.67 -3.00 -0.99
CA LYS A 46 5.27 -4.24 -0.33
C LYS A 46 4.21 -3.99 0.73
N SER A 47 4.38 -2.93 1.50
CA SER A 47 3.39 -2.58 2.51
C SER A 47 2.06 -2.21 1.87
N TYR A 48 2.09 -1.47 0.77
CA TYR A 48 0.89 -1.13 0.03
C TYR A 48 0.15 -2.39 -0.44
N ILE A 49 0.89 -3.34 -1.00
CA ILE A 49 0.29 -4.59 -1.47
C ILE A 49 -0.36 -5.33 -0.30
N GLN A 50 0.32 -5.41 0.83
CA GLN A 50 -0.23 -6.06 2.01
C GLN A 50 -1.50 -5.39 2.50
N GLU A 51 -1.53 -4.07 2.47
CA GLU A 51 -2.74 -3.34 2.87
C GLU A 51 -3.90 -3.62 1.93
N LYS A 52 -3.63 -3.67 0.63
CA LYS A 52 -4.68 -4.00 -0.34
C LYS A 52 -5.21 -5.39 -0.11
N LEU A 53 -4.35 -6.34 0.21
CA LEU A 53 -4.77 -7.72 0.46
C LEU A 53 -5.60 -7.83 1.72
N LYS A 54 -5.24 -7.09 2.77
CA LYS A 54 -6.02 -7.09 4.00
C LYS A 54 -7.43 -6.57 3.77
N ASN A 55 -7.56 -5.58 2.92
CA ASN A 55 -8.85 -4.95 2.66
C ASN A 55 -9.65 -5.67 1.59
N SER A 56 -9.04 -6.65 0.94
CA SER A 56 -9.74 -7.44 -0.05
C SER A 56 -10.61 -8.48 0.65
N LYS A 57 -11.89 -8.43 0.38
CA LYS A 57 -12.82 -9.38 0.98
C LYS A 57 -13.01 -10.64 0.16
N ALA A 58 -12.41 -10.70 -0.97
CA ALA A 58 -12.88 -11.61 -1.98
C ALA A 58 -12.31 -13.00 -1.90
N LYS A 59 -11.24 -13.26 -1.14
CA LYS A 59 -10.59 -14.54 -1.27
C LYS A 59 -10.01 -15.02 0.04
N SER A 60 -9.83 -16.32 0.15
CA SER A 60 -9.16 -16.88 1.30
C SER A 60 -7.69 -16.45 1.32
N LYS A 61 -7.10 -16.51 2.49
CA LYS A 61 -5.72 -16.13 2.64
C LYS A 61 -4.78 -17.02 1.82
N SER A 62 -5.13 -18.28 1.66
CA SER A 62 -4.27 -19.20 0.92
C SER A 62 -4.16 -18.83 -0.55
N ASP A 63 -5.25 -18.38 -1.16
CA ASP A 63 -5.20 -17.95 -2.55
C ASP A 63 -4.33 -16.71 -2.74
N VAL A 64 -4.41 -15.80 -1.81
CA VAL A 64 -3.59 -14.59 -1.84
C VAL A 64 -2.11 -14.94 -1.72
N PHE A 65 -1.77 -15.83 -0.82
CA PHE A 65 -0.37 -16.25 -0.65
C PHE A 65 0.16 -16.95 -1.88
N LYS A 66 -0.66 -17.76 -2.53
CA LYS A 66 -0.22 -18.42 -3.75
C LYS A 66 0.11 -17.41 -4.84
N ASP A 67 -0.73 -16.40 -4.99
CA ASP A 67 -0.48 -15.37 -5.98
C ASP A 67 0.81 -14.62 -5.70
N LEU A 68 1.06 -14.30 -4.44
CA LEU A 68 2.30 -13.63 -4.06
C LEU A 68 3.52 -14.49 -4.29
N GLU A 69 3.43 -15.79 -3.99
CA GLU A 69 4.53 -16.69 -4.23
C GLU A 69 4.87 -16.80 -5.71
N GLN A 70 3.85 -16.86 -6.56
CA GLN A 70 4.08 -16.94 -8.00
C GLN A 70 4.78 -15.68 -8.51
N ILE A 71 4.40 -14.54 -7.98
CA ILE A 71 5.05 -13.29 -8.38
C ILE A 71 6.51 -13.28 -7.94
N GLN A 72 6.78 -13.79 -6.76
CA GLN A 72 8.15 -13.78 -6.22
C GLN A 72 9.07 -14.77 -6.92
N GLU A 73 8.52 -15.85 -7.40
CA GLU A 73 9.33 -16.86 -8.09
C GLU A 73 9.80 -16.40 -9.46
N ASN A 74 9.13 -15.42 -10.01
CA ASN A 74 9.52 -14.90 -11.31
C ASN A 74 10.47 -13.73 -11.17
#